data_b9b4f0214bbe40604b9c992539b2cdce
#
_entry.id   b9b4f0214bbe40604b9c992539b2cdce
#
_cell.length_a   1.000
_cell.length_b   1.000
_cell.length_c   1.000
_cell.angle_alpha   90.00
_cell.angle_beta   90.00
_cell.angle_gamma   90.00
#
_symmetry.space_group_name_H-M   'P 1'
#
loop_
_entity.id
_entity.type
_entity.pdbx_description
1 polymer ?
#
loop_
_entity_poly.entity_id
_entity_poly.type
_entity_poly.pdbx_seq_one_letter_code
_entity_poly.pdbx_strand_id
1 'polypeptide(L)'
;MNLEGLESPFTWQYDQTTGFLHHLTYPNDMVRSNSYHPRLNLVTAIGYRNGADGESATGHEYDYDALMRPTQRRDSWDAATPATIRDFTYNKRSELVKDQIRQGGSFNYRYDNIGNRKTVRELEEEVSYAANSLNQYMNMTVNEVSFTPTYDADGNQTRIRTSTGI
;
A
#
# COMPACT_ATOMS: atom_id res chain seq x y z
N MET A 1 22.31 -15.15 -8.07
CA MET A 1 22.22 -15.55 -6.64
C MET A 1 21.94 -17.04 -6.63
N ASN A 2 22.89 -17.85 -6.23
CA ASN A 2 22.72 -19.32 -6.09
C ASN A 2 21.81 -19.56 -4.89
N LEU A 3 20.64 -20.15 -5.13
CA LEU A 3 19.67 -20.54 -4.08
C LEU A 3 19.99 -21.96 -3.60
N GLU A 4 21.25 -22.25 -3.35
CA GLU A 4 21.67 -23.52 -2.76
C GLU A 4 21.10 -23.63 -1.35
N GLY A 5 20.23 -24.64 -1.14
CA GLY A 5 19.56 -24.91 0.14
C GLY A 5 18.02 -24.87 0.13
N LEU A 6 17.39 -24.57 -1.01
CA LEU A 6 15.94 -24.72 -1.15
C LEU A 6 15.64 -26.11 -1.72
N GLU A 7 15.02 -26.96 -0.91
CA GLU A 7 14.69 -28.35 -1.28
C GLU A 7 13.57 -28.44 -2.33
N SER A 8 12.74 -27.38 -2.46
CA SER A 8 11.62 -27.34 -3.40
C SER A 8 11.66 -26.07 -4.26
N PRO A 9 11.27 -26.15 -5.56
CA PRO A 9 11.18 -24.97 -6.42
C PRO A 9 9.95 -24.11 -6.09
N PHE A 10 9.96 -22.84 -6.56
CA PHE A 10 8.73 -22.07 -6.67
C PHE A 10 7.82 -22.69 -7.71
N THR A 11 6.51 -22.77 -7.45
CA THR A 11 5.52 -23.28 -8.38
C THR A 11 4.41 -22.25 -8.62
N TRP A 12 4.12 -21.96 -9.88
CA TRP A 12 3.07 -21.01 -10.31
C TRP A 12 1.92 -21.78 -10.93
N GLN A 13 0.69 -21.49 -10.50
CA GLN A 13 -0.53 -22.00 -11.10
C GLN A 13 -1.37 -20.83 -11.63
N TYR A 14 -1.74 -20.93 -12.89
CA TYR A 14 -2.54 -19.93 -13.58
C TYR A 14 -3.94 -20.45 -13.85
N ASP A 15 -4.95 -19.57 -13.76
CA ASP A 15 -6.29 -19.88 -14.19
C ASP A 15 -6.29 -20.10 -15.72
N GLN A 16 -6.84 -21.21 -16.19
CA GLN A 16 -6.77 -21.63 -17.59
C GLN A 16 -7.65 -20.77 -18.51
N THR A 17 -8.64 -20.08 -17.97
CA THR A 17 -9.57 -19.23 -18.73
C THR A 17 -9.07 -17.82 -18.84
N THR A 18 -8.56 -17.26 -17.75
CA THR A 18 -8.15 -15.85 -17.70
C THR A 18 -6.66 -15.63 -17.86
N GLY A 19 -5.85 -16.67 -17.65
CA GLY A 19 -4.39 -16.57 -17.64
C GLY A 19 -3.81 -15.87 -16.41
N PHE A 20 -4.64 -15.54 -15.39
CA PHE A 20 -4.16 -14.86 -14.20
C PHE A 20 -3.51 -15.83 -13.21
N LEU A 21 -2.48 -15.35 -12.48
CA LEU A 21 -1.82 -16.14 -11.44
C LEU A 21 -2.79 -16.42 -10.30
N HIS A 22 -3.19 -17.68 -10.15
CA HIS A 22 -4.11 -18.11 -9.09
C HIS A 22 -3.36 -18.51 -7.81
N HIS A 23 -2.32 -19.35 -7.93
CA HIS A 23 -1.50 -19.75 -6.79
C HIS A 23 0.00 -19.60 -7.08
N LEU A 24 0.75 -19.26 -6.04
CA LEU A 24 2.21 -19.33 -5.99
C LEU A 24 2.59 -20.13 -4.75
N THR A 25 3.24 -21.28 -4.95
CA THR A 25 3.81 -22.07 -3.86
C THR A 25 5.28 -21.73 -3.69
N TYR A 26 5.66 -21.44 -2.47
CA TYR A 26 7.02 -21.10 -2.07
C TYR A 26 7.80 -22.36 -1.69
N PRO A 27 9.15 -22.34 -1.68
CA PRO A 27 9.98 -23.49 -1.29
C PRO A 27 9.75 -24.01 0.14
N ASN A 28 9.18 -23.21 1.02
CA ASN A 28 8.80 -23.58 2.40
C ASN A 28 7.33 -24.02 2.51
N ASP A 29 6.74 -24.47 1.43
CA ASP A 29 5.35 -24.92 1.30
C ASP A 29 4.28 -23.85 1.57
N MET A 30 4.68 -22.60 1.83
CA MET A 30 3.70 -21.52 1.93
C MET A 30 3.04 -21.31 0.56
N VAL A 31 1.72 -21.11 0.56
CA VAL A 31 0.95 -20.86 -0.66
C VAL A 31 0.34 -19.47 -0.59
N ARG A 32 0.66 -18.65 -1.58
CA ARG A 32 -0.07 -17.41 -1.88
C ARG A 32 -1.20 -17.73 -2.87
N SER A 33 -2.40 -17.24 -2.58
CA SER A 33 -3.55 -17.29 -3.50
C SER A 33 -4.00 -15.88 -3.87
N ASN A 34 -4.42 -15.70 -5.13
CA ASN A 34 -4.99 -14.45 -5.60
C ASN A 34 -6.42 -14.69 -6.09
N SER A 35 -7.32 -13.78 -5.75
CA SER A 35 -8.68 -13.70 -6.31
C SER A 35 -8.80 -12.44 -7.16
N TYR A 36 -9.63 -12.51 -8.19
CA TYR A 36 -9.80 -11.42 -9.14
C TYR A 36 -11.27 -11.04 -9.31
N HIS A 37 -11.52 -9.81 -9.66
CA HIS A 37 -12.85 -9.34 -10.01
C HIS A 37 -13.34 -10.09 -11.28
N PRO A 38 -14.60 -10.57 -11.32
CA PRO A 38 -15.08 -11.48 -12.38
C PRO A 38 -15.13 -10.87 -13.78
N ARG A 39 -15.05 -9.55 -13.92
CA ARG A 39 -15.13 -8.83 -15.19
C ARG A 39 -14.02 -7.80 -15.41
N LEU A 40 -13.19 -7.56 -14.42
CA LEU A 40 -12.12 -6.56 -14.47
C LEU A 40 -10.81 -7.23 -14.08
N ASN A 41 -9.70 -6.80 -14.65
CA ASN A 41 -8.37 -7.27 -14.30
C ASN A 41 -7.88 -6.60 -12.99
N LEU A 42 -8.65 -6.81 -11.90
CA LEU A 42 -8.37 -6.28 -10.58
C LEU A 42 -8.27 -7.42 -9.57
N VAL A 43 -7.21 -7.39 -8.76
CA VAL A 43 -7.06 -8.32 -7.62
C VAL A 43 -8.04 -7.92 -6.53
N THR A 44 -8.93 -8.83 -6.11
CA THR A 44 -9.88 -8.59 -5.03
C THR A 44 -9.43 -9.21 -3.71
N ALA A 45 -8.57 -10.23 -3.75
CA ALA A 45 -7.97 -10.77 -2.54
C ALA A 45 -6.58 -11.35 -2.81
N ILE A 46 -5.72 -11.27 -1.80
CA ILE A 46 -4.44 -11.97 -1.70
C ILE A 46 -4.43 -12.66 -0.35
N GLY A 47 -4.29 -13.99 -0.34
CA GLY A 47 -4.19 -14.78 0.89
C GLY A 47 -2.89 -15.56 0.94
N TYR A 48 -2.42 -15.82 2.16
CA TYR A 48 -1.28 -16.68 2.42
C TYR A 48 -1.69 -17.76 3.41
N ARG A 49 -1.24 -19.01 3.19
CA ARG A 49 -1.47 -20.14 4.08
C ARG A 49 -0.24 -21.05 4.14
N ASN A 50 -0.11 -21.80 5.24
CA ASN A 50 0.94 -22.79 5.39
C ASN A 50 0.50 -24.13 4.80
N GLY A 51 1.15 -24.58 3.71
CA GLY A 51 0.77 -25.78 2.98
C GLY A 51 -0.53 -25.67 2.16
N ALA A 52 -0.84 -26.70 1.40
CA ALA A 52 -2.01 -26.71 0.52
C ALA A 52 -3.35 -26.68 1.29
N ASP A 53 -3.39 -27.36 2.44
CA ASP A 53 -4.60 -27.53 3.28
C ASP A 53 -4.54 -26.69 4.58
N GLY A 54 -3.52 -25.82 4.73
CA GLY A 54 -3.33 -24.98 5.90
C GLY A 54 -4.38 -23.87 6.03
N GLU A 55 -4.65 -23.45 7.27
CA GLU A 55 -5.48 -22.27 7.51
C GLU A 55 -4.81 -21.01 6.95
N SER A 56 -5.63 -20.03 6.58
CA SER A 56 -5.14 -18.72 6.11
C SER A 56 -4.37 -18.04 7.23
N ALA A 57 -3.08 -17.80 7.01
CA ALA A 57 -2.21 -17.16 7.99
C ALA A 57 -2.34 -15.64 7.95
N THR A 58 -2.51 -15.06 6.76
CA THR A 58 -2.66 -13.61 6.55
C THR A 58 -3.29 -13.35 5.19
N GLY A 59 -3.84 -12.17 5.00
CA GLY A 59 -4.44 -11.81 3.71
C GLY A 59 -4.84 -10.35 3.61
N HIS A 60 -5.12 -9.96 2.37
CA HIS A 60 -5.63 -8.65 2.01
C HIS A 60 -6.84 -8.80 1.10
N GLU A 61 -7.91 -8.08 1.37
CA GLU A 61 -9.08 -8.00 0.51
C GLU A 61 -9.30 -6.56 0.10
N TYR A 62 -9.83 -6.34 -1.11
CA TYR A 62 -10.02 -5.03 -1.69
C TYR A 62 -11.41 -4.87 -2.31
N ASP A 63 -12.07 -3.75 -2.01
CA ASP A 63 -13.23 -3.26 -2.73
C ASP A 63 -12.82 -2.07 -3.62
N TYR A 64 -13.55 -1.88 -4.72
CA TYR A 64 -13.25 -0.86 -5.72
C TYR A 64 -14.50 -0.05 -6.08
N ASP A 65 -14.29 1.21 -6.47
CA ASP A 65 -15.35 2.03 -7.08
C ASP A 65 -15.44 1.81 -8.60
N ALA A 66 -16.39 2.50 -9.23
CA ALA A 66 -16.61 2.43 -10.67
C ALA A 66 -15.42 2.95 -11.51
N LEU A 67 -14.49 3.70 -10.92
CA LEU A 67 -13.25 4.15 -11.54
C LEU A 67 -12.07 3.21 -11.26
N MET A 68 -12.33 2.01 -10.72
CA MET A 68 -11.33 0.99 -10.36
C MET A 68 -10.34 1.45 -9.28
N ARG A 69 -10.72 2.43 -8.44
CA ARG A 69 -9.91 2.86 -7.30
C ARG A 69 -10.29 2.04 -6.06
N PRO A 70 -9.34 1.58 -5.25
CA PRO A 70 -9.63 0.89 -4.01
C PRO A 70 -10.46 1.79 -3.08
N THR A 71 -11.62 1.34 -2.62
CA THR A 71 -12.46 2.05 -1.64
C THR A 71 -12.33 1.49 -0.24
N GLN A 72 -11.94 0.22 -0.14
CA GLN A 72 -11.69 -0.45 1.12
C GLN A 72 -10.53 -1.43 0.98
N ARG A 73 -9.76 -1.58 2.07
CA ARG A 73 -8.83 -2.68 2.26
C ARG A 73 -9.08 -3.32 3.63
N ARG A 74 -9.17 -4.64 3.64
CA ARG A 74 -9.22 -5.46 4.85
C ARG A 74 -7.92 -6.21 4.97
N ASP A 75 -7.20 -6.04 6.08
CA ASP A 75 -5.96 -6.74 6.39
C ASP A 75 -6.21 -7.75 7.50
N SER A 76 -6.00 -9.03 7.23
CA SER A 76 -6.07 -10.14 8.19
C SER A 76 -4.65 -10.64 8.46
N TRP A 77 -4.25 -10.70 9.73
CA TRP A 77 -2.90 -11.08 10.13
C TRP A 77 -2.83 -12.53 10.63
N ASP A 78 -3.94 -13.02 11.20
CA ASP A 78 -4.16 -14.39 11.63
C ASP A 78 -5.67 -14.63 11.82
N ALA A 79 -6.06 -15.88 12.12
CA ALA A 79 -7.47 -16.24 12.30
C ALA A 79 -8.08 -15.72 13.64
N ALA A 80 -7.25 -15.41 14.63
CA ALA A 80 -7.70 -15.00 15.97
C ALA A 80 -7.83 -13.49 16.12
N THR A 81 -7.06 -12.71 15.36
CA THR A 81 -7.03 -11.25 15.44
C THR A 81 -8.07 -10.63 14.49
N PRO A 82 -8.94 -9.74 14.98
CA PRO A 82 -9.87 -9.02 14.12
C PRO A 82 -9.15 -8.28 12.99
N ALA A 83 -9.68 -8.37 11.77
CA ALA A 83 -9.10 -7.71 10.62
C ALA A 83 -9.09 -6.19 10.78
N THR A 84 -7.98 -5.56 10.35
CA THR A 84 -7.90 -4.11 10.22
C THR A 84 -8.60 -3.68 8.93
N ILE A 85 -9.60 -2.79 9.03
CA ILE A 85 -10.32 -2.28 7.88
C ILE A 85 -9.95 -0.81 7.66
N ARG A 86 -9.56 -0.49 6.43
CA ARG A 86 -9.24 0.85 5.96
C ARG A 86 -10.21 1.26 4.86
N ASP A 87 -10.84 2.41 5.01
CA ASP A 87 -11.73 3.00 4.03
C ASP A 87 -11.03 4.19 3.36
N PHE A 88 -11.06 4.24 2.02
CA PHE A 88 -10.38 5.26 1.22
C PHE A 88 -11.38 6.21 0.57
N THR A 89 -11.09 7.50 0.60
CA THR A 89 -11.89 8.54 -0.04
C THR A 89 -11.04 9.32 -1.02
N TYR A 90 -11.58 9.61 -2.19
CA TYR A 90 -10.91 10.33 -3.27
C TYR A 90 -11.64 11.62 -3.62
N ASN A 91 -10.89 12.61 -4.07
CA ASN A 91 -11.45 13.82 -4.67
C ASN A 91 -11.80 13.59 -6.16
N LYS A 92 -12.31 14.65 -6.82
CA LYS A 92 -12.68 14.61 -8.25
C LYS A 92 -11.50 14.38 -9.20
N ARG A 93 -10.27 14.57 -8.74
CA ARG A 93 -9.03 14.32 -9.51
C ARG A 93 -8.46 12.92 -9.25
N SER A 94 -9.19 12.05 -8.54
CA SER A 94 -8.76 10.72 -8.12
C SER A 94 -7.55 10.71 -7.16
N GLU A 95 -7.29 11.81 -6.46
CA GLU A 95 -6.29 11.86 -5.40
C GLU A 95 -6.89 11.35 -4.10
N LEU A 96 -6.16 10.51 -3.37
CA LEU A 96 -6.56 10.01 -2.06
C LEU A 96 -6.59 11.17 -1.05
N VAL A 97 -7.76 11.52 -0.55
CA VAL A 97 -7.91 12.63 0.43
C VAL A 97 -8.14 12.14 1.86
N LYS A 98 -8.55 10.88 2.03
CA LYS A 98 -8.70 10.27 3.35
C LYS A 98 -8.44 8.78 3.31
N ASP A 99 -7.74 8.29 4.34
CA ASP A 99 -7.57 6.90 4.69
C ASP A 99 -8.03 6.74 6.15
N GLN A 100 -9.15 6.06 6.36
CA GLN A 100 -9.77 5.87 7.66
C GLN A 100 -9.59 4.44 8.15
N ILE A 101 -8.89 4.24 9.25
CA ILE A 101 -8.85 2.96 9.98
C ILE A 101 -10.10 2.89 10.85
N ARG A 102 -11.00 1.91 10.66
CA ARG A 102 -12.32 1.88 11.32
C ARG A 102 -12.27 1.86 12.85
N GLN A 103 -11.28 1.23 13.44
CA GLN A 103 -11.07 1.16 14.89
C GLN A 103 -9.79 1.88 15.32
N GLY A 104 -9.39 2.90 14.53
CA GLY A 104 -8.17 3.64 14.74
C GLY A 104 -8.29 5.08 14.24
N GLY A 105 -7.14 5.67 13.95
CA GLY A 105 -7.04 7.04 13.45
C GLY A 105 -7.40 7.19 11.97
N SER A 106 -7.20 8.39 11.46
CA SER A 106 -7.32 8.67 10.04
C SER A 106 -6.15 9.50 9.56
N PHE A 107 -5.79 9.28 8.30
CA PHE A 107 -4.87 10.12 7.55
C PHE A 107 -5.68 10.99 6.60
N ASN A 108 -5.46 12.29 6.62
CA ASN A 108 -6.12 13.23 5.73
C ASN A 108 -5.07 13.95 4.88
N TYR A 109 -5.31 14.03 3.58
CA TYR A 109 -4.34 14.55 2.60
C TYR A 109 -4.92 15.73 1.86
N ARG A 110 -4.09 16.75 1.63
CA ARG A 110 -4.41 17.87 0.73
C ARG A 110 -3.33 18.02 -0.31
N TYR A 111 -3.73 18.43 -1.49
CA TYR A 111 -2.86 18.59 -2.65
C TYR A 111 -3.00 19.97 -3.25
N ASP A 112 -1.98 20.41 -3.97
CA ASP A 112 -2.07 21.60 -4.82
C ASP A 112 -2.76 21.28 -6.16
N ASN A 113 -2.79 22.26 -7.07
CA ASN A 113 -3.48 22.11 -8.35
C ASN A 113 -2.80 21.12 -9.32
N ILE A 114 -1.54 20.75 -9.08
CA ILE A 114 -0.75 19.85 -9.93
C ILE A 114 -0.44 18.54 -9.25
N GLY A 115 -1.01 18.28 -8.05
CA GLY A 115 -0.93 16.99 -7.37
C GLY A 115 0.18 16.88 -6.33
N ASN A 116 0.96 17.91 -6.04
CA ASN A 116 1.90 17.88 -4.93
C ASN A 116 1.14 17.86 -3.61
N ARG A 117 1.58 17.03 -2.66
CA ARG A 117 1.02 17.01 -1.32
C ARG A 117 1.32 18.33 -0.61
N LYS A 118 0.28 18.99 -0.08
CA LYS A 118 0.38 20.19 0.73
C LYS A 118 0.34 19.89 2.22
N THR A 119 -0.52 18.99 2.64
CA THR A 119 -0.59 18.57 4.04
C THR A 119 -0.92 17.09 4.16
N VAL A 120 -0.41 16.48 5.22
CA VAL A 120 -0.87 15.20 5.77
C VAL A 120 -1.23 15.46 7.21
N ARG A 121 -2.42 15.08 7.62
CA ARG A 121 -2.81 15.08 9.03
C ARG A 121 -3.07 13.65 9.49
N GLU A 122 -2.34 13.25 10.52
CA GLU A 122 -2.50 11.97 11.20
C GLU A 122 -2.81 12.26 12.68
N LEU A 123 -4.00 11.85 13.14
CA LEU A 123 -4.48 12.17 14.48
C LEU A 123 -4.37 13.69 14.76
N GLU A 124 -3.53 14.08 15.71
CA GLU A 124 -3.28 15.48 16.11
C GLU A 124 -2.05 16.09 15.42
N GLU A 125 -1.27 15.30 14.69
CA GLU A 125 -0.07 15.77 14.02
C GLU A 125 -0.38 16.17 12.57
N GLU A 126 0.06 17.37 12.17
CA GLU A 126 -0.01 17.83 10.78
C GLU A 126 1.39 18.08 10.23
N VAL A 127 1.68 17.46 9.10
CA VAL A 127 2.89 17.71 8.30
C VAL A 127 2.49 18.58 7.13
N SER A 128 3.11 19.75 6.98
CA SER A 128 2.95 20.60 5.82
C SER A 128 4.16 20.52 4.88
N TYR A 129 3.90 20.69 3.59
CA TYR A 129 4.89 20.58 2.51
C TYR A 129 4.83 21.82 1.62
N ALA A 130 6.00 22.34 1.25
CA ALA A 130 6.14 23.38 0.23
C ALA A 130 6.97 22.83 -0.93
N ALA A 131 6.45 22.90 -2.15
CA ALA A 131 7.15 22.46 -3.36
C ALA A 131 7.65 23.68 -4.17
N ASN A 132 8.76 23.50 -4.90
CA ASN A 132 9.27 24.47 -5.87
C ASN A 132 8.65 24.28 -7.27
N SER A 133 9.06 25.08 -8.23
CA SER A 133 8.58 24.98 -9.63
C SER A 133 8.99 23.68 -10.36
N LEU A 134 9.92 22.92 -9.81
CA LEU A 134 10.35 21.60 -10.30
C LEU A 134 9.61 20.44 -9.59
N ASN A 135 8.57 20.73 -8.79
CA ASN A 135 7.81 19.78 -7.97
C ASN A 135 8.65 19.05 -6.91
N GLN A 136 9.76 19.67 -6.49
CA GLN A 136 10.58 19.15 -5.39
C GLN A 136 10.17 19.83 -4.09
N TYR A 137 10.04 19.09 -3.00
CA TYR A 137 9.75 19.67 -1.69
C TYR A 137 10.93 20.48 -1.19
N MET A 138 10.73 21.78 -1.00
CA MET A 138 11.71 22.70 -0.42
C MET A 138 11.67 22.64 1.10
N ASN A 139 10.51 22.33 1.66
CA ASN A 139 10.31 22.34 3.09
C ASN A 139 9.23 21.35 3.51
N MET A 140 9.45 20.71 4.66
CA MET A 140 8.49 19.87 5.38
C MET A 140 8.46 20.36 6.83
N THR A 141 7.29 20.74 7.33
CA THR A 141 7.14 21.26 8.70
C THR A 141 6.24 20.35 9.50
N VAL A 142 6.71 19.95 10.68
CA VAL A 142 5.99 19.13 11.66
C VAL A 142 6.13 19.82 13.01
N ASN A 143 4.99 20.15 13.66
CA ASN A 143 4.99 20.80 14.98
C ASN A 143 5.95 21.99 15.07
N GLU A 144 5.87 22.91 14.10
CA GLU A 144 6.72 24.11 13.96
C GLU A 144 8.21 23.83 13.65
N VAL A 145 8.63 22.57 13.59
CA VAL A 145 10.00 22.19 13.21
C VAL A 145 10.06 21.94 11.70
N SER A 146 10.88 22.71 11.02
CA SER A 146 11.07 22.58 9.57
C SER A 146 12.28 21.71 9.22
N PHE A 147 12.11 20.93 8.17
CA PHE A 147 13.15 20.13 7.54
C PHE A 147 13.21 20.42 6.04
N THR A 148 14.40 20.66 5.53
CA THR A 148 14.64 20.89 4.10
C THR A 148 15.24 19.63 3.48
N PRO A 149 14.51 18.92 2.58
CA PRO A 149 15.07 17.84 1.79
C PRO A 149 16.21 18.31 0.89
N THR A 150 17.14 17.42 0.57
CA THR A 150 18.21 17.69 -0.39
C THR A 150 18.06 16.79 -1.61
N TYR A 151 18.56 17.26 -2.76
CA TYR A 151 18.45 16.59 -4.04
C TYR A 151 19.82 16.55 -4.72
N ASP A 152 20.07 15.53 -5.54
CA ASP A 152 21.20 15.49 -6.45
C ASP A 152 20.94 16.30 -7.73
N ALA A 153 21.91 16.32 -8.65
CA ALA A 153 21.82 17.06 -9.90
C ALA A 153 20.73 16.52 -10.85
N ASP A 154 20.32 15.27 -10.69
CA ASP A 154 19.27 14.62 -11.47
C ASP A 154 17.88 14.80 -10.84
N GLY A 155 17.81 15.45 -9.67
CA GLY A 155 16.57 15.71 -8.95
C GLY A 155 16.11 14.58 -8.04
N ASN A 156 16.92 13.54 -7.80
CA ASN A 156 16.60 12.49 -6.85
C ASN A 156 16.79 13.01 -5.42
N GLN A 157 15.82 12.69 -4.55
CA GLN A 157 15.91 13.10 -3.15
C GLN A 157 17.01 12.28 -2.44
N THR A 158 18.01 12.99 -1.88
CA THR A 158 19.17 12.39 -1.20
C THR A 158 19.04 12.41 0.31
N ARG A 159 18.13 13.22 0.87
CA ARG A 159 17.88 13.33 2.31
C ARG A 159 16.41 13.54 2.60
N ILE A 160 15.90 12.75 3.55
CA ILE A 160 14.52 12.82 4.05
C ILE A 160 14.51 12.73 5.58
N ARG A 161 13.57 13.41 6.22
CA ARG A 161 13.30 13.21 7.65
C ARG A 161 12.46 11.93 7.83
N THR A 162 12.84 11.11 8.79
CA THR A 162 12.07 9.96 9.25
C THR A 162 11.58 10.19 10.68
N SER A 163 10.68 9.36 11.17
CA SER A 163 10.23 9.40 12.58
C SER A 163 11.34 9.17 13.60
N THR A 164 12.45 8.54 13.19
CA THR A 164 13.61 8.23 14.02
C THR A 164 14.79 9.17 13.81
N GLY A 165 14.66 10.17 12.94
CA GLY A 165 15.71 11.13 12.59
C GLY A 165 15.88 11.36 11.09
N ILE A 166 17.08 11.78 10.69
CA ILE A 166 17.44 12.11 9.29
C ILE A 166 18.18 10.91 8.69
#